data_1b9d0018635d9236826fea7ceeeb74d9
#
_entry.id   1b9d0018635d9236826fea7ceeeb74d9
#
_cell.length_a   1.000
_cell.length_b   1.000
_cell.length_c   1.000
_cell.angle_alpha   90.00
_cell.angle_beta   90.00
_cell.angle_gamma   90.00
#
_symmetry.space_group_name_H-M   'P 1'
#
loop_
_entity.id
_entity.type
_entity.pdbx_description
1 polymer ?
#
loop_
_entity_poly.entity_id
_entity_poly.type
_entity_poly.pdbx_seq_one_letter_code
_entity_poly.pdbx_strand_id
1 'polypeptide(L)'
;MPVKPISRWRNVRVLVVRCSCLVVLVLLAAGCPNHWRRLDQPTPLKPHAEVRIWSGGKVQLWYGVVISDDSVSGIPHGKSLKCDSCRVSIPRPRVDSLKVGYHTLAQKIIGVGILAVALWADAQNPH
;
A
#
# COMPACT_ATOMS: atom_id res chain seq x y z
N MET A 1 55.06 18.60 8.94
CA MET A 1 53.80 19.02 9.59
C MET A 1 52.73 17.98 9.28
N PRO A 2 52.29 17.21 10.24
CA PRO A 2 51.22 16.25 9.95
C PRO A 2 49.89 16.99 9.80
N VAL A 3 49.33 16.93 8.60
CA VAL A 3 48.00 17.45 8.31
C VAL A 3 46.97 16.49 8.91
N LYS A 4 46.15 16.97 9.83
CA LYS A 4 45.07 16.22 10.44
C LYS A 4 43.90 16.08 9.45
N PRO A 5 43.63 14.92 8.82
CA PRO A 5 42.51 14.77 7.88
C PRO A 5 41.19 14.37 8.56
N ILE A 6 41.10 14.35 9.89
CA ILE A 6 40.00 13.69 10.63
C ILE A 6 38.72 14.52 10.65
N SER A 7 38.76 15.82 10.48
CA SER A 7 37.55 16.65 10.57
C SER A 7 36.66 16.59 9.31
N ARG A 8 37.26 16.33 8.14
CA ARG A 8 36.53 16.31 6.86
C ARG A 8 35.61 15.10 6.72
N TRP A 9 36.03 13.96 7.24
CA TRP A 9 35.24 12.69 7.18
C TRP A 9 34.00 12.71 8.07
N ARG A 10 34.06 13.41 9.20
CA ARG A 10 32.92 13.54 10.13
C ARG A 10 31.81 14.39 9.50
N ASN A 11 32.14 15.47 8.82
CA ASN A 11 31.16 16.31 8.16
C ASN A 11 30.49 15.63 6.96
N VAL A 12 31.22 14.82 6.21
CA VAL A 12 30.68 14.04 5.09
C VAL A 12 29.67 13.00 5.58
N ARG A 13 29.98 12.29 6.68
CA ARG A 13 29.05 11.30 7.27
C ARG A 13 27.75 11.95 7.76
N VAL A 14 27.84 13.08 8.44
CA VAL A 14 26.66 13.83 8.90
C VAL A 14 25.82 14.33 7.72
N LEU A 15 26.47 14.79 6.65
CA LEU A 15 25.80 15.24 5.44
C LEU A 15 25.07 14.09 4.74
N VAL A 16 25.71 12.94 4.60
CA VAL A 16 25.11 11.74 3.98
C VAL A 16 23.90 11.25 4.77
N VAL A 17 24.00 11.21 6.10
CA VAL A 17 22.87 10.80 6.96
C VAL A 17 21.70 11.78 6.84
N ARG A 18 21.97 13.09 6.84
CA ARG A 18 20.92 14.12 6.67
C ARG A 18 20.26 14.05 5.30
N CYS A 19 21.03 13.90 4.23
CA CYS A 19 20.48 13.72 2.89
C CYS A 19 19.65 12.42 2.77
N SER A 20 20.11 11.33 3.36
CA SER A 20 19.37 10.06 3.38
C SER A 20 18.04 10.18 4.12
N CYS A 21 18.02 10.84 5.28
CA CYS A 21 16.77 11.10 6.03
C CYS A 21 15.80 11.97 5.24
N LEU A 22 16.28 13.00 4.53
CA LEU A 22 15.43 13.84 3.69
C LEU A 22 14.82 13.07 2.52
N VAL A 23 15.61 12.24 1.85
CA VAL A 23 15.12 11.37 0.76
C VAL A 23 14.06 10.40 1.27
N VAL A 24 14.29 9.78 2.43
CA VAL A 24 13.30 8.88 3.06
C VAL A 24 12.01 9.64 3.42
N LEU A 25 12.11 10.84 3.99
CA LEU A 25 10.95 11.67 4.32
C LEU A 25 10.16 12.08 3.06
N VAL A 26 10.83 12.46 1.99
CA VAL A 26 10.20 12.79 0.70
C VAL A 26 9.51 11.57 0.11
N LEU A 27 10.15 10.40 0.15
CA LEU A 27 9.56 9.14 -0.33
C LEU A 27 8.34 8.72 0.51
N LEU A 28 8.39 8.92 1.83
CA LEU A 28 7.25 8.65 2.70
C LEU A 28 6.09 9.63 2.46
N ALA A 29 6.39 10.91 2.21
CA ALA A 29 5.39 11.92 1.89
C ALA A 29 4.76 11.72 0.50
N ALA A 30 5.57 11.30 -0.48
CA ALA A 30 5.11 10.99 -1.84
C ALA A 30 4.47 9.60 -1.97
N GLY A 31 4.75 8.69 -1.04
CA GLY A 31 4.41 7.28 -1.11
C GLY A 31 3.06 6.87 -0.54
N CYS A 32 2.17 7.80 -0.18
CA CYS A 32 0.81 7.50 0.28
C CYS A 32 -0.31 7.97 -0.66
N PRO A 33 -0.32 7.62 -1.94
CA PRO A 33 -1.57 7.60 -2.64
C PRO A 33 -2.24 6.27 -2.32
N ASN A 34 -3.06 6.24 -1.27
CA ASN A 34 -4.13 5.26 -1.21
C ASN A 34 -5.04 5.56 -2.41
N HIS A 35 -4.67 5.07 -3.57
CA HIS A 35 -5.43 5.22 -4.80
C HIS A 35 -6.67 4.33 -4.74
N TRP A 36 -7.59 4.69 -3.84
CA TRP A 36 -8.94 4.17 -3.86
C TRP A 36 -9.70 4.87 -4.98
N ARG A 37 -9.82 4.19 -6.11
CA ARG A 37 -10.59 4.69 -7.24
C ARG A 37 -12.06 4.33 -7.06
N ARG A 38 -12.93 5.33 -7.16
CA ARG A 38 -14.37 5.11 -7.20
C ARG A 38 -14.76 4.43 -8.52
N LEU A 39 -15.61 3.42 -8.41
CA LEU A 39 -16.14 2.69 -9.55
C LEU A 39 -17.60 3.09 -9.73
N ASP A 40 -17.86 3.88 -10.77
CA ASP A 40 -19.21 4.30 -11.12
C ASP A 40 -19.81 3.41 -12.23
N GLN A 41 -18.98 2.63 -12.91
CA GLN A 41 -19.39 1.76 -14.03
C GLN A 41 -18.92 0.32 -13.84
N PRO A 42 -19.64 -0.66 -14.42
CA PRO A 42 -19.17 -2.05 -14.48
C PRO A 42 -17.82 -2.11 -15.20
N THR A 43 -16.78 -2.39 -14.47
CA THR A 43 -15.42 -2.50 -14.99
C THR A 43 -14.87 -3.87 -14.62
N PRO A 44 -14.25 -4.61 -15.54
CA PRO A 44 -13.61 -5.87 -15.20
C PRO A 44 -12.47 -5.63 -14.21
N LEU A 45 -12.58 -6.24 -13.04
CA LEU A 45 -11.62 -6.12 -11.95
C LEU A 45 -10.69 -7.34 -11.94
N LYS A 46 -9.43 -7.11 -11.56
CA LYS A 46 -8.49 -8.20 -11.34
C LYS A 46 -8.95 -9.08 -10.18
N PRO A 47 -8.74 -10.41 -10.20
CA PRO A 47 -9.19 -11.35 -9.17
C PRO A 47 -8.71 -11.01 -7.75
N HIS A 48 -7.54 -10.37 -7.64
CA HIS A 48 -6.93 -9.98 -6.36
C HIS A 48 -7.15 -8.51 -5.99
N ALA A 49 -7.98 -7.77 -6.73
CA ALA A 49 -8.31 -6.40 -6.40
C ALA A 49 -9.15 -6.37 -5.12
N GLU A 50 -8.77 -5.51 -4.19
CA GLU A 50 -9.56 -5.24 -3.00
C GLU A 50 -10.62 -4.20 -3.31
N VAL A 51 -11.87 -4.51 -2.96
CA VAL A 51 -12.98 -3.58 -3.16
C VAL A 51 -13.60 -3.25 -1.82
N ARG A 52 -13.69 -1.98 -1.50
CA ARG A 52 -14.48 -1.48 -0.37
C ARG A 52 -15.88 -1.16 -0.84
N ILE A 53 -16.85 -1.78 -0.18
CA ILE A 53 -18.26 -1.63 -0.46
C ILE A 53 -18.92 -0.93 0.71
N TRP A 54 -19.54 0.20 0.45
CA TRP A 54 -20.39 0.91 1.41
C TRP A 54 -21.83 0.53 1.15
N SER A 55 -22.49 -0.05 2.15
CA SER A 55 -23.88 -0.44 2.10
C SER A 55 -24.53 -0.27 3.46
N GLY A 56 -25.60 0.52 3.54
CA GLY A 56 -26.34 0.77 4.77
C GLY A 56 -25.49 1.33 5.91
N GLY A 57 -24.54 2.24 5.61
CA GLY A 57 -23.65 2.83 6.59
C GLY A 57 -22.51 1.92 7.08
N LYS A 58 -22.38 0.71 6.54
CA LYS A 58 -21.30 -0.24 6.85
C LYS A 58 -20.33 -0.34 5.69
N VAL A 59 -19.05 -0.49 6.03
CA VAL A 59 -17.96 -0.72 5.08
C VAL A 59 -17.54 -2.18 5.15
N GLN A 60 -17.52 -2.83 4.00
CA GLN A 60 -17.05 -4.20 3.86
C GLN A 60 -15.93 -4.27 2.83
N LEU A 61 -14.93 -5.10 3.09
CA LEU A 61 -13.83 -5.36 2.18
C LEU A 61 -14.05 -6.71 1.49
N TRP A 62 -14.09 -6.71 0.18
CA TRP A 62 -14.35 -7.90 -0.63
C TRP A 62 -13.27 -8.12 -1.68
N TYR A 63 -13.09 -9.37 -2.06
CA TYR A 63 -12.17 -9.81 -3.12
C TYR A 63 -12.92 -10.51 -4.23
N GLY A 64 -12.31 -10.62 -5.41
CA GLY A 64 -12.89 -11.28 -6.56
C GLY A 64 -14.26 -10.73 -6.93
N VAL A 65 -14.41 -9.40 -6.84
CA VAL A 65 -15.69 -8.72 -7.04
C VAL A 65 -16.06 -8.70 -8.51
N VAL A 66 -17.31 -9.08 -8.79
CA VAL A 66 -17.96 -8.97 -10.09
C VAL A 66 -19.09 -7.98 -9.96
N ILE A 67 -19.07 -6.95 -10.80
CA ILE A 67 -20.07 -5.89 -10.82
C ILE A 67 -20.94 -6.11 -12.05
N SER A 68 -22.21 -6.38 -11.81
CA SER A 68 -23.25 -6.46 -12.82
C SER A 68 -24.14 -5.21 -12.77
N ASP A 69 -25.03 -5.06 -13.74
CA ASP A 69 -25.94 -3.91 -13.77
C ASP A 69 -26.90 -3.88 -12.57
N ASP A 70 -27.30 -5.04 -12.09
CA ASP A 70 -28.30 -5.23 -11.05
C ASP A 70 -27.74 -5.64 -9.69
N SER A 71 -26.49 -6.17 -9.64
CA SER A 71 -25.90 -6.69 -8.43
C SER A 71 -24.38 -6.58 -8.37
N VAL A 72 -23.85 -6.63 -7.15
CA VAL A 72 -22.41 -6.73 -6.86
C VAL A 72 -22.18 -7.99 -6.07
N SER A 73 -21.31 -8.87 -6.57
CA SER A 73 -20.97 -10.13 -5.90
C SER A 73 -19.47 -10.22 -5.65
N GLY A 74 -19.08 -10.85 -4.55
CA GLY A 74 -17.67 -11.02 -4.19
C GLY A 74 -17.51 -11.89 -2.96
N ILE A 75 -16.26 -12.10 -2.56
CA ILE A 75 -15.90 -12.90 -1.39
C ILE A 75 -15.48 -11.96 -0.26
N PRO A 76 -16.15 -11.98 0.90
CA PRO A 76 -15.82 -11.14 2.03
C PRO A 76 -14.39 -11.40 2.53
N HIS A 77 -13.74 -10.36 3.03
CA HIS A 77 -12.42 -10.46 3.67
C HIS A 77 -12.46 -11.51 4.81
N GLY A 78 -11.41 -12.30 4.92
CA GLY A 78 -11.30 -13.39 5.90
C GLY A 78 -11.79 -14.75 5.40
N LYS A 79 -12.33 -14.82 4.19
CA LYS A 79 -12.67 -16.08 3.51
C LYS A 79 -11.63 -16.40 2.43
N SER A 80 -11.48 -17.70 2.12
CA SER A 80 -10.57 -18.11 1.04
C SER A 80 -11.08 -17.63 -0.31
N LEU A 81 -10.20 -17.10 -1.15
CA LEU A 81 -10.50 -16.72 -2.54
C LEU A 81 -10.99 -17.91 -3.41
N LYS A 82 -10.66 -19.13 -2.99
CA LYS A 82 -11.08 -20.36 -3.66
C LYS A 82 -12.45 -20.87 -3.20
N CYS A 83 -13.08 -20.18 -2.25
CA CYS A 83 -14.37 -20.58 -1.71
C CYS A 83 -15.51 -19.97 -2.54
N ASP A 84 -15.93 -20.64 -3.62
CA ASP A 84 -17.06 -20.15 -4.43
C ASP A 84 -18.38 -20.12 -3.65
N SER A 85 -18.57 -21.02 -2.69
CA SER A 85 -19.73 -21.03 -1.79
C SER A 85 -19.77 -19.88 -0.79
N CYS A 86 -18.63 -19.20 -0.57
CA CYS A 86 -18.52 -18.02 0.30
C CYS A 86 -18.90 -16.72 -0.42
N ARG A 87 -19.20 -16.77 -1.69
CA ARG A 87 -19.56 -15.59 -2.50
C ARG A 87 -20.88 -15.02 -2.03
N VAL A 88 -20.89 -13.74 -1.74
CA VAL A 88 -22.06 -12.97 -1.32
C VAL A 88 -22.44 -12.02 -2.46
N SER A 89 -23.73 -11.79 -2.64
CA SER A 89 -24.26 -10.85 -3.62
C SER A 89 -25.14 -9.81 -2.93
N ILE A 90 -24.94 -8.55 -3.30
CA ILE A 90 -25.77 -7.42 -2.84
C ILE A 90 -26.41 -6.76 -4.04
N PRO A 91 -27.74 -6.48 -4.01
CA PRO A 91 -28.40 -5.71 -5.06
C PRO A 91 -27.78 -4.34 -5.24
N ARG A 92 -27.58 -3.90 -6.49
CA ARG A 92 -26.95 -2.62 -6.81
C ARG A 92 -27.57 -1.41 -6.09
N PRO A 93 -28.91 -1.31 -5.95
CA PRO A 93 -29.54 -0.19 -5.24
C PRO A 93 -29.17 -0.06 -3.76
N ARG A 94 -28.67 -1.16 -3.14
CA ARG A 94 -28.23 -1.15 -1.73
C ARG A 94 -26.77 -0.78 -1.55
N VAL A 95 -26.05 -0.55 -2.64
CA VAL A 95 -24.64 -0.18 -2.61
C VAL A 95 -24.52 1.33 -2.75
N ASP A 96 -24.07 1.99 -1.69
CA ASP A 96 -23.92 3.45 -1.66
C ASP A 96 -22.70 3.90 -2.47
N SER A 97 -21.57 3.19 -2.32
CA SER A 97 -20.36 3.45 -3.10
C SER A 97 -19.44 2.24 -3.17
N LEU A 98 -18.64 2.21 -4.23
CA LEU A 98 -17.62 1.20 -4.48
C LEU A 98 -16.27 1.90 -4.70
N LYS A 99 -15.23 1.45 -4.00
CA LYS A 99 -13.86 1.92 -4.23
C LYS A 99 -12.93 0.73 -4.39
N VAL A 100 -12.10 0.76 -5.41
CA VAL A 100 -11.07 -0.26 -5.65
C VAL A 100 -9.72 0.24 -5.21
N GLY A 101 -9.02 -0.59 -4.42
CA GLY A 101 -7.63 -0.40 -4.05
C GLY A 101 -6.75 -1.39 -4.80
N TYR A 102 -5.71 -0.87 -5.44
CA TYR A 102 -4.66 -1.72 -6.01
C TYR A 102 -3.44 -1.64 -5.11
N HIS A 103 -3.09 -2.76 -4.47
CA HIS A 103 -1.77 -2.89 -3.85
C HIS A 103 -0.74 -3.05 -4.97
N THR A 104 -0.08 -1.98 -5.31
CA THR A 104 1.02 -2.04 -6.27
C THR A 104 2.21 -2.74 -5.64
N LEU A 105 2.86 -3.60 -6.42
CA LEU A 105 4.10 -4.30 -6.04
C LEU A 105 5.17 -3.30 -5.53
N ALA A 106 5.13 -2.08 -6.06
CA ALA A 106 5.98 -0.97 -5.65
C ALA A 106 5.90 -0.65 -4.14
N GLN A 107 4.71 -0.71 -3.53
CA GLN A 107 4.56 -0.47 -2.09
C GLN A 107 5.26 -1.53 -1.24
N LYS A 108 5.23 -2.80 -1.66
CA LYS A 108 5.94 -3.89 -0.98
C LYS A 108 7.45 -3.75 -1.11
N ILE A 109 7.94 -3.37 -2.30
CA ILE A 109 9.38 -3.17 -2.56
C ILE A 109 9.93 -1.99 -1.76
N ILE A 110 9.20 -0.89 -1.66
CA ILE A 110 9.60 0.29 -0.87
C ILE A 110 9.72 -0.07 0.61
N GLY A 111 8.75 -0.81 1.16
CA GLY A 111 8.77 -1.25 2.55
C GLY A 111 9.99 -2.13 2.87
N VAL A 112 10.30 -3.10 2.02
CA VAL A 112 11.48 -3.97 2.16
C VAL A 112 12.77 -3.16 2.00
N GLY A 113 12.84 -2.23 1.06
CA GLY A 113 14.01 -1.37 0.84
C GLY A 113 14.34 -0.49 2.05
N ILE A 114 13.34 0.12 2.67
CA ILE A 114 13.51 0.94 3.89
C ILE A 114 14.03 0.09 5.05
N LEU A 115 13.47 -1.11 5.24
CA LEU A 115 13.90 -2.02 6.29
C LEU A 115 15.36 -2.45 6.09
N ALA A 116 15.76 -2.79 4.86
CA ALA A 116 17.13 -3.17 4.53
C ALA A 116 18.13 -2.06 4.81
N VAL A 117 17.79 -0.81 4.46
CA VAL A 117 18.65 0.36 4.73
C VAL A 117 18.76 0.62 6.24
N ALA A 118 17.68 0.48 6.99
CA ALA A 118 17.69 0.66 8.44
C ALA A 118 18.58 -0.38 9.14
N LEU A 119 18.47 -1.66 8.75
CA LEU A 119 19.31 -2.73 9.29
C LEU A 119 20.79 -2.55 8.92
N TRP A 120 21.07 -2.08 7.70
CA TRP A 120 22.45 -1.82 7.28
C TRP A 120 23.08 -0.66 8.04
N ALA A 121 22.32 0.40 8.30
CA ALA A 121 22.77 1.54 9.07
C ALA A 121 23.05 1.16 10.53
N ASP A 122 22.24 0.30 11.12
CA ASP A 122 22.45 -0.22 12.49
C ASP A 122 23.70 -1.11 12.59
N ALA A 123 23.92 -1.96 11.59
CA ALA A 123 25.11 -2.82 11.52
C ALA A 123 26.44 -2.04 11.39
N GLN A 124 26.39 -0.80 10.91
CA GLN A 124 27.59 0.05 10.77
C GLN A 124 27.89 0.90 12.02
N ASN A 125 27.05 0.83 13.04
CA ASN A 125 27.26 1.58 14.28
C ASN A 125 27.62 0.62 15.44
N PRO A 126 28.84 0.04 15.46
CA PRO A 126 29.28 -0.79 16.58
C PRO A 126 29.43 0.12 17.82
N HIS A 127 28.71 -0.22 18.86
CA HIS A 127 28.85 0.38 20.19
C HIS A 127 30.25 0.10 20.76
#